data_7f84d058448dde4d860bc13e97809ae8
#
_entry.id   7f84d058448dde4d860bc13e97809ae8
#
_cell.length_a   1.000
_cell.length_b   1.000
_cell.length_c   1.000
_cell.angle_alpha   90.00
_cell.angle_beta   90.00
_cell.angle_gamma   90.00
#
_symmetry.space_group_name_H-M   'P 1'
#
loop_
_entity.id
_entity.type
_entity.pdbx_description
1 polymer ?
#
loop_
_entity_poly.entity_id
_entity_poly.type
_entity_poly.pdbx_seq_one_letter_code
_entity_poly.pdbx_strand_id
1 'polypeptide(L)'
;ASMRGGANFAAFASAKNGLRALAQSMARELGPKNIHVAHVIIDAAVDTEWIKSINPEYDKKIKTDGIVNPSHLAENYLYLYDQPRDAWTFELDLRPWQETW
;
A
#
# COMPACT_ATOMS: atom_id res chain seq x y z
N ALA A 1 1.00 -5.92 6.29
CA ALA A 1 1.43 -5.62 7.67
C ALA A 1 0.53 -4.58 8.36
N SER A 2 -0.02 -3.60 7.63
CA SER A 2 -0.93 -2.59 8.24
C SER A 2 -2.30 -3.15 8.66
N MET A 3 -2.64 -4.37 8.24
CA MET A 3 -3.94 -5.01 8.50
C MET A 3 -3.83 -6.22 9.43
N ARG A 4 -2.64 -6.76 9.63
CA ARG A 4 -2.43 -7.98 10.43
C ARG A 4 -0.99 -8.08 10.93
N GLY A 5 -0.79 -8.82 12.04
CA GLY A 5 0.54 -9.17 12.55
C GLY A 5 0.94 -10.57 12.11
N GLY A 6 2.05 -10.69 11.40
CA GLY A 6 2.65 -11.98 11.10
C GLY A 6 3.66 -12.39 12.16
N ALA A 7 3.90 -13.70 12.31
CA ALA A 7 4.97 -14.20 13.18
C ALA A 7 6.32 -13.61 12.75
N ASN A 8 7.14 -13.22 13.70
CA ASN A 8 8.45 -12.58 13.50
C ASN A 8 8.42 -11.14 12.93
N PHE A 9 7.24 -10.52 12.77
CA PHE A 9 7.09 -9.17 12.24
C PHE A 9 6.47 -8.18 13.24
N ALA A 10 6.62 -8.41 14.54
CA ALA A 10 5.96 -7.61 15.58
C ALA A 10 6.24 -6.11 15.45
N ALA A 11 7.50 -5.70 15.34
CA ALA A 11 7.87 -4.29 15.21
C ALA A 11 7.36 -3.68 13.90
N PHE A 12 7.56 -4.37 12.79
CA PHE A 12 7.11 -3.94 11.47
C PHE A 12 5.58 -3.81 11.39
N ALA A 13 4.85 -4.83 11.87
CA ALA A 13 3.40 -4.82 11.89
C ALA A 13 2.85 -3.72 12.81
N SER A 14 3.45 -3.53 13.99
CA SER A 14 3.07 -2.45 14.91
C SER A 14 3.22 -1.08 14.26
N ALA A 15 4.35 -0.82 13.59
CA ALA A 15 4.60 0.43 12.89
C ALA A 15 3.58 0.67 11.76
N LYS A 16 3.30 -0.36 10.95
CA LYS A 16 2.36 -0.26 9.83
C LYS A 16 0.90 -0.10 10.28
N ASN A 17 0.48 -0.81 11.33
CA ASN A 17 -0.84 -0.61 11.92
C ASN A 17 -0.96 0.77 12.56
N GLY A 18 0.09 1.25 13.21
CA GLY A 18 0.15 2.61 13.76
C GLY A 18 0.02 3.68 12.68
N LEU A 19 0.70 3.50 11.54
CA LEU A 19 0.58 4.38 10.39
C LEU A 19 -0.86 4.43 9.85
N ARG A 20 -1.54 3.29 9.78
CA ARG A 20 -2.94 3.23 9.37
C ARG A 20 -3.85 3.99 10.32
N ALA A 21 -3.67 3.80 11.63
CA ALA A 21 -4.45 4.51 12.64
C ALA A 21 -4.21 6.03 12.58
N LEU A 22 -2.96 6.45 12.39
CA LEU A 22 -2.61 7.86 12.19
C LEU A 22 -3.31 8.43 10.96
N ALA A 23 -3.27 7.74 9.83
CA ALA A 23 -3.96 8.17 8.61
C ALA A 23 -5.47 8.33 8.84
N GLN A 24 -6.11 7.42 9.55
CA GLN A 24 -7.55 7.51 9.89
C GLN A 24 -7.85 8.77 10.71
N SER A 25 -7.06 9.03 11.74
CA SER A 25 -7.22 10.20 12.60
C SER A 25 -7.06 11.50 11.79
N MET A 26 -6.00 11.57 10.98
CA MET A 26 -5.73 12.72 10.12
C MET A 26 -6.82 12.93 9.07
N ALA A 27 -7.35 11.87 8.46
CA ALA A 27 -8.43 11.98 7.48
C ALA A 27 -9.69 12.62 8.07
N ARG A 28 -10.04 12.24 9.31
CA ARG A 28 -11.20 12.79 10.01
C ARG A 28 -10.97 14.24 10.44
N GLU A 29 -9.77 14.55 10.91
CA GLU A 29 -9.41 15.90 11.39
C GLU A 29 -9.26 16.89 10.24
N LEU A 30 -8.62 16.49 9.15
CA LEU A 30 -8.23 17.38 8.06
C LEU A 30 -9.23 17.42 6.89
N GLY A 31 -10.09 16.43 6.76
CA GLY A 31 -11.14 16.39 5.74
C GLY A 31 -12.02 17.65 5.73
N PRO A 32 -12.52 18.14 6.90
CA PRO A 32 -13.27 19.40 6.96
C PRO A 32 -12.48 20.62 6.47
N LYS A 33 -11.16 20.54 6.48
CA LYS A 33 -10.25 21.60 6.00
C LYS A 33 -9.87 21.43 4.52
N ASN A 34 -10.58 20.56 3.79
CA ASN A 34 -10.34 20.26 2.38
C ASN A 34 -8.98 19.61 2.11
N ILE A 35 -8.50 18.81 3.04
CA ILE A 35 -7.27 18.02 2.87
C ILE A 35 -7.64 16.56 2.77
N HIS A 36 -7.35 15.94 1.62
CA HIS A 36 -7.58 14.53 1.38
C HIS A 36 -6.42 13.71 1.94
N VAL A 37 -6.71 12.89 2.93
CA VAL A 37 -5.77 11.91 3.50
C VAL A 37 -6.25 10.52 3.14
N ALA A 38 -5.43 9.74 2.47
CA ALA A 38 -5.72 8.37 2.10
C ALA A 38 -4.60 7.43 2.59
N HIS A 39 -4.98 6.19 2.86
CA HIS A 39 -4.07 5.10 3.23
C HIS A 39 -4.05 4.06 2.12
N VAL A 40 -2.86 3.80 1.57
CA VAL A 40 -2.69 2.78 0.53
C VAL A 40 -2.04 1.55 1.14
N ILE A 41 -2.73 0.41 1.04
CA ILE A 41 -2.20 -0.90 1.39
C ILE A 41 -1.51 -1.45 0.15
N ILE A 42 -0.21 -1.72 0.26
CA ILE A 42 0.58 -2.36 -0.80
C ILE A 42 1.03 -3.70 -0.24
N ASP A 43 0.30 -4.75 -0.57
CA ASP A 43 0.61 -6.12 -0.14
C ASP A 43 1.33 -6.85 -1.27
N ALA A 44 2.56 -6.44 -1.53
CA ALA A 44 3.37 -6.93 -2.64
C ALA A 44 4.85 -6.60 -2.44
N ALA A 45 5.69 -7.36 -3.12
CA ALA A 45 7.05 -6.92 -3.43
C ALA A 45 6.99 -5.95 -4.61
N VAL A 46 7.63 -4.80 -4.47
CA VAL A 46 7.69 -3.78 -5.53
C VAL A 46 8.99 -3.95 -6.32
N ASP A 47 8.91 -3.84 -7.63
CA ASP A 47 10.07 -4.00 -8.52
C ASP A 47 11.08 -2.89 -8.29
N THR A 48 12.10 -3.20 -7.50
CA THR A 48 13.22 -2.34 -7.15
C THR A 48 14.51 -3.15 -7.20
N GLU A 49 15.63 -2.48 -7.39
CA GLU A 49 16.94 -3.15 -7.36
C GLU A 49 17.18 -3.90 -6.04
N TRP A 50 16.68 -3.35 -4.93
CA TRP A 50 16.78 -3.99 -3.62
C TRP A 50 15.98 -5.30 -3.58
N ILE A 51 14.72 -5.29 -4.00
CA ILE A 51 13.88 -6.51 -4.04
C ILE A 51 14.48 -7.54 -4.98
N LYS A 52 14.99 -7.12 -6.13
CA LYS A 52 15.67 -8.00 -7.08
C LYS A 52 16.88 -8.69 -6.44
N SER A 53 17.63 -7.96 -5.62
CA SER A 53 18.83 -8.48 -4.96
C SER A 53 18.54 -9.47 -3.81
N ILE A 54 17.42 -9.34 -3.12
CA ILE A 54 17.11 -10.12 -1.89
C ILE A 54 16.05 -11.19 -2.08
N ASN A 55 15.24 -11.12 -3.13
CA ASN A 55 14.14 -12.07 -3.34
C ASN A 55 14.58 -13.23 -4.23
N PRO A 56 14.74 -14.45 -3.69
CA PRO A 56 15.21 -15.60 -4.47
C PRO A 56 14.21 -16.05 -5.55
N GLU A 57 12.95 -15.64 -5.43
CA GLU A 57 11.90 -15.96 -6.41
C GLU A 57 11.62 -14.82 -7.40
N TYR A 58 12.44 -13.78 -7.40
CA TYR A 58 12.21 -12.59 -8.25
C TYR A 58 12.03 -12.95 -9.72
N ASP A 59 12.94 -13.73 -10.31
CA ASP A 59 12.92 -14.06 -11.75
C ASP A 59 11.66 -14.85 -12.14
N LYS A 60 11.13 -15.67 -11.24
CA LYS A 60 9.89 -16.41 -11.44
C LYS A 60 8.68 -15.49 -11.29
N LYS A 61 8.65 -14.70 -10.23
CA LYS A 61 7.50 -13.86 -9.91
C LYS A 61 7.32 -12.69 -10.86
N ILE A 62 8.41 -12.12 -11.39
CA ILE A 62 8.31 -11.01 -12.34
C ILE A 62 7.61 -11.44 -13.65
N LYS A 63 7.71 -12.71 -14.02
CA LYS A 63 7.08 -13.26 -15.22
C LYS A 63 5.60 -13.64 -15.03
N THR A 64 5.13 -13.66 -13.80
CA THR A 64 3.78 -14.14 -13.42
C THR A 64 2.95 -13.10 -12.68
N ASP A 65 3.26 -11.83 -12.86
CA ASP A 65 2.59 -10.70 -12.19
C ASP A 65 2.71 -10.72 -10.65
N GLY A 66 3.71 -11.42 -10.10
CA GLY A 66 3.91 -11.51 -8.65
C GLY A 66 4.77 -10.39 -8.04
N ILE A 67 5.33 -9.53 -8.88
CA ILE A 67 6.11 -8.35 -8.50
C ILE A 67 5.44 -7.13 -9.11
N VAL A 68 5.15 -6.12 -8.28
CA VAL A 68 4.42 -4.94 -8.72
C VAL A 68 5.35 -3.94 -9.40
N ASN A 69 4.95 -3.49 -10.58
CA ASN A 69 5.65 -2.41 -11.29
C ASN A 69 5.37 -1.07 -10.59
N PRO A 70 6.41 -0.28 -10.22
CA PRO A 70 6.21 1.02 -9.57
C PRO A 70 5.31 1.98 -10.35
N SER A 71 5.35 1.98 -11.69
CA SER A 71 4.50 2.84 -12.50
C SER A 71 3.01 2.51 -12.36
N HIS A 72 2.67 1.24 -12.16
CA HIS A 72 1.29 0.81 -11.92
C HIS A 72 0.80 1.28 -10.54
N LEU A 73 1.68 1.30 -9.54
CA LEU A 73 1.34 1.90 -8.24
C LEU A 73 1.12 3.41 -8.37
N ALA A 74 1.99 4.09 -9.10
CA ALA A 74 1.92 5.55 -9.27
C ALA A 74 0.60 6.00 -9.91
N GLU A 75 0.06 5.23 -10.85
CA GLU A 75 -1.27 5.51 -11.46
C GLU A 75 -2.37 5.59 -10.41
N ASN A 76 -2.32 4.74 -9.38
CA ASN A 76 -3.31 4.74 -8.30
C ASN A 76 -3.20 5.98 -7.42
N TYR A 77 -1.99 6.50 -7.20
CA TYR A 77 -1.79 7.76 -6.46
C TYR A 77 -2.36 8.95 -7.21
N LEU A 78 -2.17 9.01 -8.53
CA LEU A 78 -2.79 10.04 -9.36
C LEU A 78 -4.32 9.95 -9.33
N TYR A 79 -4.87 8.75 -9.37
CA TYR A 79 -6.30 8.52 -9.24
C TYR A 79 -6.85 9.07 -7.93
N LEU A 80 -6.18 8.80 -6.81
CA LEU A 80 -6.57 9.33 -5.49
C LEU A 80 -6.49 10.86 -5.45
N TYR A 81 -5.44 11.41 -6.02
CA TYR A 81 -5.24 12.87 -6.07
C TYR A 81 -6.35 13.59 -6.84
N ASP A 82 -6.83 13.00 -7.93
CA ASP A 82 -7.83 13.62 -8.82
C ASP A 82 -9.28 13.42 -8.35
N GLN A 83 -9.52 12.70 -7.25
CA GLN A 83 -10.88 12.44 -6.77
C GLN A 83 -11.59 13.72 -6.31
N PRO A 84 -12.87 13.88 -6.69
CA PRO A 84 -13.68 14.98 -6.18
C PRO A 84 -13.96 14.82 -4.68
N ARG A 85 -14.19 15.95 -4.01
CA ARG A 85 -14.33 16.01 -2.55
C ARG A 85 -15.48 15.16 -2.00
N ASP A 86 -16.57 14.99 -2.76
CA ASP A 86 -17.75 14.22 -2.35
C ASP A 86 -17.58 12.71 -2.54
N ALA A 87 -16.44 12.27 -3.10
CA ALA A 87 -16.15 10.86 -3.39
C ALA A 87 -14.67 10.52 -3.13
N TRP A 88 -14.16 10.88 -1.97
CA TRP A 88 -12.80 10.56 -1.57
C TRP A 88 -12.66 9.12 -1.07
N THR A 89 -11.68 8.41 -1.62
CA THR A 89 -11.24 7.12 -1.05
C THR A 89 -10.41 7.38 0.20
N PHE A 90 -10.74 6.71 1.29
CA PHE A 90 -9.86 6.69 2.45
C PHE A 90 -8.81 5.56 2.36
N GLU A 91 -9.22 4.34 2.01
CA GLU A 91 -8.32 3.19 1.99
C GLU A 91 -8.39 2.45 0.66
N LEU A 92 -7.22 2.22 0.07
CA LEU A 92 -7.08 1.51 -1.21
C LEU A 92 -6.12 0.33 -1.00
N ASP A 93 -6.56 -0.86 -1.40
CA ASP A 93 -5.83 -2.11 -1.25
C ASP A 93 -5.30 -2.58 -2.62
N LEU A 94 -3.98 -2.60 -2.76
CA LEU A 94 -3.29 -2.99 -3.99
C LEU A 94 -2.44 -4.23 -3.75
N ARG A 95 -2.68 -5.27 -4.55
CA ARG A 95 -1.92 -6.52 -4.46
C ARG A 95 -1.93 -7.28 -5.78
N PRO A 96 -0.91 -8.09 -6.07
CA PRO A 96 -0.98 -9.03 -7.18
C PRO A 96 -2.16 -9.98 -7.01
N TRP A 97 -2.76 -10.40 -8.13
CA TRP A 97 -3.91 -11.31 -8.09
C TRP A 97 -3.61 -12.65 -7.41
N GLN A 98 -2.35 -13.08 -7.43
CA GLN A 98 -1.91 -14.35 -6.85
C GLN A 98 -1.47 -14.24 -5.39
N GLU A 99 -1.53 -13.05 -4.79
CA GLU A 99 -1.15 -12.89 -3.38
C GLU A 99 -2.15 -13.60 -2.46
N THR A 100 -1.63 -14.33 -1.49
CA THR A 100 -2.46 -15.03 -0.48
C THR A 100 -2.59 -14.18 0.78
N TRP A 101 -3.82 -14.04 1.25
CA TRP A 101 -4.11 -13.14 2.40
C TRP A 101 -5.37 -13.50 3.19
#